data_9c5956f95a35b77c95f0484ed534aed1
#
_entry.id   9c5956f95a35b77c95f0484ed534aed1
#
_cell.length_a   1.000
_cell.length_b   1.000
_cell.length_c   1.000
_cell.angle_alpha   90.00
_cell.angle_beta   90.00
_cell.angle_gamma   90.00
#
_symmetry.space_group_name_H-M   'P 1'
#
loop_
_entity.id
_entity.type
_entity.pdbx_description
1 polymer ?
#
loop_
_entity_poly.entity_id
_entity_poly.type
_entity_poly.pdbx_seq_one_letter_code
_entity_poly.pdbx_strand_id
1 'polypeptide(L)'
;MLTYYNNNPFDTKAAKMTFSDVYEEWSKRKFPTISESNVKGYTASYKSCEPLYNKIFKDIKLVDLQTVIDTCGKNFPTLKKIKVLFNQLFDYALKNDICNKDYSSFVDIVQYKDRNPNKYDRNKFEKNEIDIIWEQKENKYYQIVLMLLYSGVRISEMLDLKKENVHLDEQYFDVICSKTENGIRKVPIADKVLPYYKAWYESCPECEYLLHTEDGKHFEYRNYYDSYFKPLMEQLGINRTPHCCRHTCISMLAEAGINQTIIKKIVGHSGAMTLTEKVYTHFDIKELVDAINKI
;
A
#
# COMPACT_ATOMS: atom_id res chain seq x y z
N MET A 1 7.97 46.51 25.44
CA MET A 1 8.17 45.06 25.27
C MET A 1 7.20 44.23 26.11
N LEU A 2 7.11 44.43 27.44
CA LEU A 2 6.14 43.72 28.30
C LEU A 2 4.67 43.93 27.91
N THR A 3 4.28 45.11 27.46
CA THR A 3 2.91 45.40 27.03
C THR A 3 2.50 44.65 25.77
N TYR A 4 3.43 44.44 24.85
CA TYR A 4 3.19 43.62 23.65
C TYR A 4 2.89 42.15 24.01
N TYR A 5 3.68 41.57 24.90
CA TYR A 5 3.50 40.18 25.35
C TYR A 5 2.23 39.96 26.18
N ASN A 6 1.81 40.96 26.98
CA ASN A 6 0.55 40.88 27.72
C ASN A 6 -0.68 40.93 26.81
N ASN A 7 -0.58 41.60 25.66
CA ASN A 7 -1.66 41.69 24.67
C ASN A 7 -1.64 40.52 23.64
N ASN A 8 -0.55 39.74 23.60
CA ASN A 8 -0.39 38.59 22.68
C ASN A 8 0.09 37.33 23.45
N PRO A 9 -0.71 36.79 24.38
CA PRO A 9 -0.31 35.64 25.19
C PRO A 9 -0.07 34.36 24.35
N PHE A 10 -0.63 34.29 23.14
CA PHE A 10 -0.40 33.19 22.20
C PHE A 10 1.01 33.21 21.59
N ASP A 11 1.59 34.38 21.35
CA ASP A 11 2.97 34.51 20.83
C ASP A 11 4.00 33.90 21.78
N THR A 12 3.75 33.97 23.10
CA THR A 12 4.66 33.44 24.11
C THR A 12 4.63 31.90 24.16
N LYS A 13 3.46 31.27 23.96
CA LYS A 13 3.32 29.82 23.92
C LYS A 13 3.94 29.26 22.64
N ALA A 14 3.57 29.80 21.48
CA ALA A 14 4.12 29.38 20.19
C ALA A 14 5.65 29.51 20.13
N ALA A 15 6.20 30.59 20.69
CA ALA A 15 7.63 30.83 20.71
C ALA A 15 8.46 29.87 21.55
N LYS A 16 7.85 29.08 22.42
CA LYS A 16 8.49 28.10 23.31
C LYS A 16 8.22 26.64 22.93
N MET A 17 7.35 26.38 21.94
CA MET A 17 7.01 25.04 21.53
C MET A 17 8.25 24.30 21.01
N THR A 18 8.46 23.12 21.54
CA THR A 18 9.50 22.20 21.10
C THR A 18 9.06 21.42 19.86
N PHE A 19 9.98 20.68 19.22
CA PHE A 19 9.64 19.76 18.13
C PHE A 19 8.60 18.72 18.57
N SER A 20 8.72 18.21 19.79
CA SER A 20 7.73 17.28 20.37
C SER A 20 6.37 17.91 20.53
N ASP A 21 6.29 19.13 21.06
CA ASP A 21 5.01 19.84 21.24
C ASP A 21 4.30 20.05 19.91
N VAL A 22 5.04 20.46 18.88
CA VAL A 22 4.49 20.64 17.51
C VAL A 22 4.01 19.31 16.93
N TYR A 23 4.78 18.24 17.10
CA TYR A 23 4.36 16.91 16.65
C TYR A 23 3.09 16.44 17.36
N GLU A 24 2.97 16.61 18.67
CA GLU A 24 1.78 16.22 19.43
C GLU A 24 0.54 17.00 18.99
N GLU A 25 0.64 18.33 18.88
CA GLU A 25 -0.49 19.16 18.44
C GLU A 25 -0.90 18.84 16.98
N TRP A 26 0.07 18.66 16.09
CA TRP A 26 -0.18 18.24 14.73
C TRP A 26 -0.81 16.85 14.65
N SER A 27 -0.28 15.89 15.41
CA SER A 27 -0.74 14.51 15.38
C SER A 27 -2.18 14.35 15.90
N LYS A 28 -2.56 15.09 16.96
CA LYS A 28 -3.94 15.13 17.47
C LYS A 28 -4.95 15.51 16.40
N ARG A 29 -4.58 16.43 15.50
CA ARG A 29 -5.46 16.87 14.39
C ARG A 29 -5.38 15.94 13.16
N LYS A 30 -4.18 15.44 12.86
CA LYS A 30 -3.91 14.68 11.63
C LYS A 30 -4.33 13.22 11.71
N PHE A 31 -4.05 12.54 12.83
CA PHE A 31 -4.24 11.08 12.95
C PHE A 31 -5.69 10.63 12.77
N PRO A 32 -6.72 11.34 13.28
CA PRO A 32 -8.10 10.96 13.03
C PRO A 32 -8.53 11.02 11.55
N THR A 33 -7.77 11.72 10.70
CA THR A 33 -8.10 11.93 9.27
C THR A 33 -7.37 10.98 8.31
N ILE A 34 -6.54 10.08 8.82
CA ILE A 34 -5.70 9.21 8.01
C ILE A 34 -5.81 7.74 8.44
N SER A 35 -5.38 6.82 7.56
CA SER A 35 -5.37 5.39 7.87
C SER A 35 -4.37 5.04 8.98
N GLU A 36 -4.67 3.98 9.74
CA GLU A 36 -3.78 3.44 10.79
C GLU A 36 -2.35 3.16 10.28
N SER A 37 -2.22 2.66 9.05
CA SER A 37 -0.92 2.44 8.41
C SER A 37 -0.11 3.73 8.24
N ASN A 38 -0.77 4.85 7.92
CA ASN A 38 -0.11 6.16 7.84
C ASN A 38 0.27 6.66 9.23
N VAL A 39 -0.59 6.46 10.24
CA VAL A 39 -0.27 6.77 11.65
C VAL A 39 0.99 6.03 12.08
N LYS A 40 1.06 4.71 11.86
CA LYS A 40 2.25 3.90 12.14
C LYS A 40 3.49 4.42 11.41
N GLY A 41 3.32 4.86 10.15
CA GLY A 41 4.40 5.44 9.34
C GLY A 41 4.95 6.76 9.91
N TYR A 42 4.08 7.68 10.30
CA TYR A 42 4.47 8.94 10.92
C TYR A 42 5.10 8.74 12.30
N THR A 43 4.54 7.86 13.12
CA THR A 43 5.10 7.51 14.44
C THR A 43 6.51 6.91 14.31
N ALA A 44 6.72 6.03 13.35
CA ALA A 44 8.05 5.46 13.09
C ALA A 44 9.05 6.53 12.60
N SER A 45 8.61 7.46 11.75
CA SER A 45 9.43 8.58 11.31
C SER A 45 9.79 9.52 12.46
N TYR A 46 8.83 9.83 13.33
CA TYR A 46 9.06 10.66 14.52
C TYR A 46 10.10 10.05 15.44
N LYS A 47 10.07 8.74 15.69
CA LYS A 47 11.09 8.05 16.50
C LYS A 47 12.52 8.27 16.00
N SER A 48 12.70 8.50 14.70
CA SER A 48 14.01 8.80 14.13
C SER A 48 14.45 10.25 14.35
N CYS A 49 13.57 11.11 14.87
CA CYS A 49 13.79 12.54 15.11
C CYS A 49 14.15 12.85 16.57
N GLU A 50 14.51 11.85 17.38
CA GLU A 50 14.85 12.01 18.81
C GLU A 50 15.79 13.19 19.09
N PRO A 51 16.85 13.46 18.31
CA PRO A 51 17.75 14.59 18.55
C PRO A 51 17.07 15.97 18.49
N LEU A 52 15.85 16.07 17.92
CA LEU A 52 15.10 17.31 17.80
C LEU A 52 14.06 17.50 18.90
N TYR A 53 13.69 16.46 19.64
CA TYR A 53 12.51 16.46 20.53
C TYR A 53 12.42 17.69 21.43
N ASN A 54 13.50 18.03 22.10
CA ASN A 54 13.55 19.13 23.07
C ASN A 54 14.00 20.46 22.47
N LYS A 55 14.25 20.51 21.15
CA LYS A 55 14.67 21.73 20.48
C LYS A 55 13.47 22.62 20.24
N ILE A 56 13.58 23.92 20.55
CA ILE A 56 12.53 24.89 20.26
C ILE A 56 12.31 24.95 18.74
N PHE A 57 11.07 24.76 18.29
CA PHE A 57 10.74 24.53 16.88
C PHE A 57 11.20 25.68 15.97
N LYS A 58 10.97 26.91 16.36
CA LYS A 58 11.40 28.10 15.60
C LYS A 58 12.90 28.22 15.40
N ASP A 59 13.69 27.59 16.27
CA ASP A 59 15.14 27.62 16.25
C ASP A 59 15.75 26.46 15.44
N ILE A 60 14.92 25.52 14.97
CA ILE A 60 15.33 24.41 14.09
C ILE A 60 15.72 25.00 12.72
N LYS A 61 16.93 24.67 12.28
CA LYS A 61 17.48 25.07 10.98
C LYS A 61 17.69 23.87 10.08
N LEU A 62 18.01 24.14 8.81
CA LEU A 62 18.30 23.07 7.84
C LEU A 62 19.37 22.09 8.35
N VAL A 63 20.43 22.59 8.99
CA VAL A 63 21.51 21.73 9.51
C VAL A 63 21.00 20.70 10.51
N ASP A 64 20.02 21.05 11.35
CA ASP A 64 19.47 20.15 12.36
C ASP A 64 18.67 19.02 11.70
N LEU A 65 17.83 19.37 10.71
CA LEU A 65 17.02 18.44 9.95
C LEU A 65 17.92 17.51 9.12
N GLN A 66 18.93 18.08 8.47
CA GLN A 66 19.87 17.31 7.66
C GLN A 66 20.69 16.35 8.52
N THR A 67 21.11 16.77 9.72
CA THR A 67 21.83 15.91 10.67
C THR A 67 21.01 14.69 11.03
N VAL A 68 19.71 14.81 11.27
CA VAL A 68 18.82 13.64 11.51
C VAL A 68 18.83 12.69 10.31
N ILE A 69 18.70 13.21 9.10
CA ILE A 69 18.76 12.41 7.87
C ILE A 69 20.08 11.67 7.73
N ASP A 70 21.19 12.37 7.99
CA ASP A 70 22.54 11.87 7.75
C ASP A 70 22.96 10.83 8.80
N THR A 71 22.47 10.94 10.03
CA THR A 71 22.89 10.10 11.17
C THR A 71 21.93 8.95 11.51
N CYS A 72 20.66 9.00 11.08
CA CYS A 72 19.68 8.00 11.51
C CYS A 72 19.90 6.58 10.91
N GLY A 73 20.82 6.41 9.97
CA GLY A 73 21.19 5.10 9.39
C GLY A 73 20.07 4.40 8.59
N LYS A 74 19.01 5.12 8.21
CA LYS A 74 17.85 4.54 7.51
C LYS A 74 18.07 4.47 5.99
N ASN A 75 17.34 3.57 5.34
CA ASN A 75 17.32 3.44 3.88
C ASN A 75 16.54 4.59 3.22
N PHE A 76 16.75 4.79 1.92
CA PHE A 76 16.16 5.88 1.15
C PHE A 76 14.61 5.98 1.24
N PRO A 77 13.83 4.88 1.14
CA PRO A 77 12.38 4.94 1.34
C PRO A 77 11.95 5.45 2.72
N THR A 78 12.71 5.11 3.76
CA THR A 78 12.45 5.59 5.13
C THR A 78 12.83 7.06 5.27
N LEU A 79 13.98 7.48 4.71
CA LEU A 79 14.39 8.90 4.68
C LEU A 79 13.34 9.77 3.98
N LYS A 80 12.73 9.28 2.91
CA LYS A 80 11.59 9.97 2.27
C LYS A 80 10.43 10.20 3.24
N LYS A 81 10.09 9.21 4.07
CA LYS A 81 9.00 9.33 5.05
C LYS A 81 9.35 10.34 6.15
N ILE A 82 10.61 10.37 6.61
CA ILE A 82 11.09 11.37 7.57
C ILE A 82 10.99 12.77 6.97
N LYS A 83 11.45 12.97 5.72
CA LYS A 83 11.31 14.25 5.03
C LYS A 83 9.85 14.68 4.89
N VAL A 84 8.95 13.74 4.57
CA VAL A 84 7.50 14.02 4.52
C VAL A 84 6.98 14.47 5.89
N LEU A 85 7.43 13.84 6.98
CA LEU A 85 7.06 14.29 8.33
C LEU A 85 7.55 15.71 8.59
N PHE A 86 8.82 16.05 8.27
CA PHE A 86 9.33 17.40 8.40
C PHE A 86 8.46 18.41 7.64
N ASN A 87 8.14 18.13 6.37
CA ASN A 87 7.29 18.99 5.56
C ASN A 87 5.91 19.23 6.21
N GLN A 88 5.31 18.17 6.77
CA GLN A 88 4.00 18.28 7.45
C GLN A 88 4.08 19.12 8.73
N LEU A 89 5.15 18.97 9.51
CA LEU A 89 5.33 19.72 10.75
C LEU A 89 5.65 21.20 10.49
N PHE A 90 6.48 21.50 9.48
CA PHE A 90 6.78 22.88 9.10
C PHE A 90 5.57 23.58 8.47
N ASP A 91 4.79 22.90 7.63
CA ASP A 91 3.53 23.43 7.10
C ASP A 91 2.54 23.77 8.24
N TYR A 92 2.42 22.85 9.23
CA TYR A 92 1.61 23.09 10.41
C TYR A 92 2.14 24.29 11.24
N ALA A 93 3.44 24.35 11.47
CA ALA A 93 4.06 25.39 12.27
C ALA A 93 3.95 26.79 11.63
N LEU A 94 4.11 26.88 10.30
CA LEU A 94 3.88 28.11 9.55
C LEU A 94 2.43 28.59 9.65
N LYS A 95 1.46 27.69 9.48
CA LYS A 95 0.03 28.00 9.56
C LYS A 95 -0.45 28.42 10.95
N ASN A 96 0.33 28.12 11.99
CA ASN A 96 0.01 28.45 13.38
C ASN A 96 1.02 29.45 13.98
N ASP A 97 1.77 30.19 13.18
CA ASP A 97 2.72 31.23 13.57
C ASP A 97 3.79 30.77 14.58
N ILE A 98 4.12 29.45 14.56
CA ILE A 98 5.16 28.86 15.43
C ILE A 98 6.55 29.12 14.86
N CYS A 99 6.68 29.18 13.54
CA CYS A 99 7.92 29.54 12.84
C CYS A 99 7.64 30.42 11.63
N ASN A 100 8.67 31.14 11.17
CA ASN A 100 8.56 32.10 10.06
C ASN A 100 9.15 31.58 8.75
N LYS A 101 9.78 30.41 8.77
CA LYS A 101 10.46 29.85 7.59
C LYS A 101 10.42 28.33 7.60
N ASP A 102 10.10 27.76 6.45
CA ASP A 102 10.18 26.33 6.20
C ASP A 102 11.60 25.93 5.73
N TYR A 103 12.31 25.18 6.57
CA TYR A 103 13.60 24.58 6.22
C TYR A 103 13.48 23.14 5.71
N SER A 104 12.33 22.50 5.89
CA SER A 104 12.15 21.09 5.53
C SER A 104 12.20 20.84 4.04
N SER A 105 11.78 21.82 3.24
CA SER A 105 11.81 21.76 1.77
C SER A 105 13.24 21.60 1.21
N PHE A 106 14.24 22.18 1.93
CA PHE A 106 15.65 22.13 1.52
C PHE A 106 16.40 20.88 1.96
N VAL A 107 15.78 20.02 2.77
CA VAL A 107 16.41 18.75 3.20
C VAL A 107 16.76 17.89 1.99
N ASP A 108 18.01 17.50 1.86
CA ASP A 108 18.47 16.66 0.77
C ASP A 108 18.60 15.19 1.20
N ILE A 109 18.02 14.32 0.40
CA ILE A 109 18.11 12.87 0.56
C ILE A 109 18.63 12.18 -0.71
N VAL A 110 18.99 12.95 -1.75
CA VAL A 110 19.33 12.41 -3.08
C VAL A 110 20.57 11.52 -3.02
N GLN A 111 21.56 11.91 -2.21
CA GLN A 111 22.80 11.15 -2.00
C GLN A 111 22.59 9.72 -1.44
N TYR A 112 21.37 9.45 -0.88
CA TYR A 112 21.04 8.15 -0.30
C TYR A 112 20.24 7.24 -1.23
N LYS A 113 20.04 7.61 -2.49
CA LYS A 113 19.22 6.84 -3.46
C LYS A 113 19.66 5.39 -3.61
N ASP A 114 20.96 5.12 -3.50
CA ASP A 114 21.51 3.77 -3.63
C ASP A 114 21.31 2.91 -2.37
N ARG A 115 20.92 3.53 -1.23
CA ARG A 115 20.52 2.81 -0.03
C ARG A 115 19.07 2.29 -0.10
N ASN A 116 18.60 1.93 -1.28
CA ASN A 116 17.29 1.31 -1.47
C ASN A 116 17.47 -0.18 -1.78
N PRO A 117 17.38 -1.07 -0.78
CA PRO A 117 17.60 -2.51 -0.98
C PRO A 117 16.59 -3.14 -1.95
N ASN A 118 15.41 -2.52 -2.14
CA ASN A 118 14.33 -3.05 -2.97
C ASN A 118 14.13 -2.26 -4.27
N LYS A 119 15.14 -1.52 -4.73
CA LYS A 119 15.03 -0.68 -5.94
C LYS A 119 14.67 -1.48 -7.20
N TYR A 120 15.04 -2.77 -7.22
CA TYR A 120 14.88 -3.65 -8.37
C TYR A 120 14.00 -4.89 -8.12
N ASP A 121 13.52 -5.11 -6.90
CA ASP A 121 12.80 -6.32 -6.48
C ASP A 121 11.29 -6.33 -6.84
N ARG A 122 10.86 -5.50 -7.78
CA ARG A 122 9.49 -5.53 -8.32
C ARG A 122 9.42 -6.43 -9.55
N ASN A 123 10.12 -7.56 -9.50
CA ASN A 123 10.15 -8.48 -10.60
C ASN A 123 8.85 -9.27 -10.68
N LYS A 124 8.34 -9.44 -11.89
CA LYS A 124 7.26 -10.40 -12.18
C LYS A 124 7.76 -11.83 -11.93
N PHE A 125 6.84 -12.77 -11.74
CA PHE A 125 7.15 -14.17 -11.83
C PHE A 125 7.59 -14.48 -13.27
N GLU A 126 8.64 -15.24 -13.42
CA GLU A 126 9.07 -15.78 -14.69
C GLU A 126 8.18 -16.97 -15.09
N LYS A 127 8.14 -17.31 -16.38
CA LYS A 127 7.28 -18.39 -16.88
C LYS A 127 7.57 -19.72 -16.19
N ASN A 128 8.83 -20.08 -16.03
CA ASN A 128 9.23 -21.30 -15.34
C ASN A 128 8.80 -21.32 -13.86
N GLU A 129 8.81 -20.17 -13.17
CA GLU A 129 8.33 -20.08 -11.78
C GLU A 129 6.81 -20.32 -11.71
N ILE A 130 6.05 -19.81 -12.70
CA ILE A 130 4.61 -20.04 -12.81
C ILE A 130 4.32 -21.52 -13.09
N ASP A 131 5.08 -22.13 -14.03
CA ASP A 131 4.92 -23.55 -14.38
C ASP A 131 5.15 -24.46 -13.17
N ILE A 132 6.20 -24.18 -12.36
CA ILE A 132 6.49 -24.92 -11.11
C ILE A 132 5.34 -24.76 -10.10
N ILE A 133 4.73 -23.56 -9.99
CA ILE A 133 3.56 -23.35 -9.10
C ILE A 133 2.36 -24.15 -9.59
N TRP A 134 2.14 -24.26 -10.91
CA TRP A 134 1.08 -25.08 -11.50
C TRP A 134 1.25 -26.58 -11.21
N GLU A 135 2.49 -27.08 -11.14
CA GLU A 135 2.76 -28.45 -10.74
C GLU A 135 2.29 -28.76 -9.30
N GLN A 136 2.19 -27.75 -8.45
CA GLN A 136 1.75 -27.87 -7.06
C GLN A 136 0.25 -27.59 -6.85
N LYS A 137 -0.55 -27.51 -7.91
CA LYS A 137 -1.97 -27.11 -7.90
C LYS A 137 -2.88 -27.94 -6.99
N GLU A 138 -2.48 -29.15 -6.60
CA GLU A 138 -3.23 -30.01 -5.67
C GLU A 138 -3.19 -29.46 -4.22
N ASN A 139 -2.20 -28.67 -3.86
CA ASN A 139 -2.14 -28.02 -2.57
C ASN A 139 -2.96 -26.71 -2.59
N LYS A 140 -3.98 -26.64 -1.75
CA LYS A 140 -4.90 -25.50 -1.67
C LYS A 140 -4.22 -24.12 -1.47
N TYR A 141 -3.07 -24.08 -0.84
CA TYR A 141 -2.36 -22.82 -0.62
C TYR A 141 -1.61 -22.32 -1.86
N TYR A 142 -1.11 -23.21 -2.72
CA TYR A 142 -0.60 -22.82 -4.04
C TYR A 142 -1.72 -22.37 -4.97
N GLN A 143 -2.95 -22.92 -4.81
CA GLN A 143 -4.12 -22.43 -5.53
C GLN A 143 -4.37 -20.94 -5.26
N ILE A 144 -4.18 -20.45 -4.02
CA ILE A 144 -4.30 -19.02 -3.71
C ILE A 144 -3.28 -18.20 -4.51
N VAL A 145 -2.05 -18.69 -4.66
CA VAL A 145 -1.02 -18.00 -5.46
C VAL A 145 -1.45 -17.92 -6.94
N LEU A 146 -2.00 -19.00 -7.48
CA LEU A 146 -2.54 -19.05 -8.85
C LEU A 146 -3.73 -18.08 -8.98
N MET A 147 -4.66 -18.06 -8.04
CA MET A 147 -5.78 -17.09 -8.03
C MET A 147 -5.29 -15.65 -8.04
N LEU A 148 -4.22 -15.34 -7.32
CA LEU A 148 -3.59 -13.99 -7.32
C LEU A 148 -2.91 -13.69 -8.66
N LEU A 149 -2.23 -14.66 -9.27
CA LEU A 149 -1.55 -14.51 -10.56
C LEU A 149 -2.53 -14.23 -11.71
N TYR A 150 -3.73 -14.82 -11.67
CA TYR A 150 -4.74 -14.72 -12.73
C TYR A 150 -5.92 -13.79 -12.39
N SER A 151 -5.80 -12.96 -11.37
CA SER A 151 -6.78 -11.91 -11.06
C SER A 151 -6.17 -10.51 -10.99
N GLY A 152 -4.87 -10.42 -10.70
CA GLY A 152 -4.16 -9.15 -10.55
C GLY A 152 -4.64 -8.27 -9.40
N VAL A 153 -5.38 -8.81 -8.44
CA VAL A 153 -5.82 -8.08 -7.24
C VAL A 153 -4.68 -7.90 -6.23
N ARG A 154 -4.87 -6.99 -5.28
CA ARG A 154 -3.99 -6.92 -4.13
C ARG A 154 -4.27 -8.08 -3.20
N ILE A 155 -3.23 -8.57 -2.52
CA ILE A 155 -3.40 -9.67 -1.56
C ILE A 155 -4.47 -9.40 -0.50
N SER A 156 -4.55 -8.18 0.03
CA SER A 156 -5.61 -7.83 0.99
C SER A 156 -7.01 -7.89 0.38
N GLU A 157 -7.17 -7.49 -0.90
CA GLU A 157 -8.45 -7.58 -1.61
C GLU A 157 -8.88 -9.06 -1.79
N MET A 158 -7.94 -9.98 -1.96
CA MET A 158 -8.21 -11.41 -2.07
C MET A 158 -8.52 -12.06 -0.70
N LEU A 159 -7.75 -11.72 0.34
CA LEU A 159 -7.96 -12.27 1.68
C LEU A 159 -9.27 -11.75 2.31
N ASP A 160 -9.62 -10.48 2.04
CA ASP A 160 -10.83 -9.83 2.53
C ASP A 160 -12.08 -10.12 1.66
N LEU A 161 -11.96 -10.97 0.63
CA LEU A 161 -13.05 -11.30 -0.28
C LEU A 161 -14.10 -12.14 0.44
N LYS A 162 -15.31 -11.59 0.58
CA LYS A 162 -16.46 -12.30 1.13
C LYS A 162 -17.16 -13.12 0.08
N LYS A 163 -17.74 -14.26 0.47
CA LYS A 163 -18.48 -15.15 -0.43
C LYS A 163 -19.68 -14.47 -1.10
N GLU A 164 -20.35 -13.58 -0.40
CA GLU A 164 -21.49 -12.81 -0.95
C GLU A 164 -21.13 -11.95 -2.17
N ASN A 165 -19.84 -11.61 -2.33
CA ASN A 165 -19.33 -10.81 -3.44
C ASN A 165 -18.72 -11.67 -4.56
N VAL A 166 -18.86 -13.00 -4.52
CA VAL A 166 -18.33 -13.93 -5.52
C VAL A 166 -19.47 -14.48 -6.38
N HIS A 167 -19.42 -14.22 -7.67
CA HIS A 167 -20.43 -14.59 -8.67
C HIS A 167 -19.81 -15.66 -9.59
N LEU A 168 -19.89 -16.92 -9.14
CA LEU A 168 -19.21 -18.04 -9.82
C LEU A 168 -19.79 -18.36 -11.20
N ASP A 169 -21.09 -18.16 -11.40
CA ASP A 169 -21.78 -18.44 -12.66
C ASP A 169 -21.43 -17.39 -13.72
N GLU A 170 -21.29 -16.12 -13.31
CA GLU A 170 -20.87 -15.01 -14.18
C GLU A 170 -19.36 -14.81 -14.21
N GLN A 171 -18.58 -15.62 -13.49
CA GLN A 171 -17.12 -15.63 -13.44
C GLN A 171 -16.49 -14.29 -13.04
N TYR A 172 -16.99 -13.66 -11.98
CA TYR A 172 -16.37 -12.47 -11.41
C TYR A 172 -16.58 -12.37 -9.90
N PHE A 173 -15.88 -11.46 -9.28
CA PHE A 173 -16.15 -11.03 -7.91
C PHE A 173 -16.05 -9.51 -7.78
N ASP A 174 -16.75 -8.97 -6.79
CA ASP A 174 -16.73 -7.54 -6.48
C ASP A 174 -15.68 -7.22 -5.42
N VAL A 175 -14.82 -6.26 -5.72
CA VAL A 175 -13.98 -5.58 -4.73
C VAL A 175 -14.75 -4.37 -4.23
N ILE A 176 -15.38 -4.48 -3.06
CA ILE A 176 -16.26 -3.45 -2.46
C ILE A 176 -15.51 -2.49 -1.52
N CYS A 177 -14.40 -2.93 -0.93
CA CYS A 177 -13.53 -2.12 -0.08
C CYS A 177 -12.14 -2.01 -0.67
N SER A 178 -11.68 -0.79 -0.91
CA SER A 178 -10.32 -0.52 -1.35
C SER A 178 -9.80 0.77 -0.71
N LYS A 179 -8.48 0.89 -0.58
CA LYS A 179 -7.80 2.08 -0.07
C LYS A 179 -8.18 3.38 -0.82
N THR A 180 -8.75 3.26 -2.02
CA THR A 180 -9.18 4.38 -2.88
C THR A 180 -10.54 4.03 -3.49
N GLU A 181 -11.42 5.03 -3.69
CA GLU A 181 -12.71 4.87 -4.37
C GLU A 181 -12.62 4.12 -5.71
N ASN A 182 -11.53 4.31 -6.39
CA ASN A 182 -11.24 3.67 -7.68
C ASN A 182 -10.80 2.20 -7.55
N GLY A 183 -10.67 1.66 -6.35
CA GLY A 183 -10.42 0.23 -6.11
C GLY A 183 -11.69 -0.60 -6.16
N ILE A 184 -12.88 0.02 -6.02
CA ILE A 184 -14.19 -0.65 -6.15
C ILE A 184 -14.38 -1.02 -7.62
N ARG A 185 -14.51 -2.33 -7.89
CA ARG A 185 -14.59 -2.85 -9.24
C ARG A 185 -14.99 -4.31 -9.29
N LYS A 186 -15.46 -4.74 -10.46
CA LYS A 186 -15.61 -6.16 -10.80
C LYS A 186 -14.28 -6.72 -11.29
N VAL A 187 -13.89 -7.86 -10.78
CA VAL A 187 -12.66 -8.59 -11.17
C VAL A 187 -13.07 -9.91 -11.81
N PRO A 188 -12.70 -10.16 -13.08
CA PRO A 188 -13.04 -11.40 -13.74
C PRO A 188 -12.23 -12.58 -13.16
N ILE A 189 -12.83 -13.77 -13.20
CA ILE A 189 -12.22 -15.06 -12.81
C ILE A 189 -11.86 -15.80 -14.09
N ALA A 190 -10.58 -16.09 -14.31
CA ALA A 190 -10.13 -16.88 -15.46
C ALA A 190 -10.57 -18.34 -15.32
N ASP A 191 -10.96 -18.96 -16.46
CA ASP A 191 -11.41 -20.35 -16.53
C ASP A 191 -10.47 -21.34 -15.84
N LYS A 192 -9.16 -21.15 -16.03
CA LYS A 192 -8.13 -22.05 -15.47
C LYS A 192 -8.02 -22.04 -13.94
N VAL A 193 -8.51 -20.97 -13.26
CA VAL A 193 -8.52 -20.88 -11.80
C VAL A 193 -9.93 -20.89 -11.19
N LEU A 194 -10.98 -20.86 -12.01
CA LEU A 194 -12.37 -20.96 -11.57
C LEU A 194 -12.64 -22.19 -10.67
N PRO A 195 -12.07 -23.39 -10.97
CA PRO A 195 -12.25 -24.56 -10.09
C PRO A 195 -11.75 -24.32 -8.66
N TYR A 196 -10.70 -23.51 -8.47
CA TYR A 196 -10.18 -23.20 -7.14
C TYR A 196 -11.09 -22.26 -6.38
N TYR A 197 -11.69 -21.26 -7.05
CA TYR A 197 -12.71 -20.41 -6.44
C TYR A 197 -13.91 -21.24 -5.97
N LYS A 198 -14.38 -22.19 -6.79
CA LYS A 198 -15.47 -23.10 -6.42
C LYS A 198 -15.11 -23.99 -5.23
N ALA A 199 -13.93 -24.60 -5.24
CA ALA A 199 -13.45 -25.47 -4.16
C ALA A 199 -13.34 -24.69 -2.83
N TRP A 200 -12.78 -23.48 -2.84
CA TRP A 200 -12.71 -22.63 -1.67
C TRP A 200 -14.10 -22.15 -1.20
N TYR A 201 -14.99 -21.84 -2.12
CA TYR A 201 -16.37 -21.43 -1.81
C TYR A 201 -17.13 -22.54 -1.07
N GLU A 202 -16.97 -23.78 -1.49
CA GLU A 202 -17.66 -24.97 -0.96
C GLU A 202 -17.02 -25.53 0.31
N SER A 203 -15.73 -25.27 0.54
CA SER A 203 -14.94 -25.91 1.62
C SER A 203 -15.39 -25.56 3.05
N CYS A 204 -16.09 -24.45 3.26
CA CYS A 204 -16.64 -24.03 4.56
C CYS A 204 -17.93 -23.24 4.34
N PRO A 205 -19.11 -23.88 4.22
CA PRO A 205 -20.38 -23.20 3.89
C PRO A 205 -20.72 -22.00 4.80
N GLU A 206 -20.41 -22.11 6.09
CA GLU A 206 -20.67 -21.08 7.11
C GLU A 206 -19.60 -19.99 7.18
N CYS A 207 -18.49 -20.11 6.50
CA CYS A 207 -17.45 -19.08 6.50
C CYS A 207 -17.90 -17.87 5.68
N GLU A 208 -17.72 -16.69 6.25
CA GLU A 208 -18.03 -15.42 5.61
C GLU A 208 -17.08 -15.09 4.45
N TYR A 209 -15.78 -15.40 4.63
CA TYR A 209 -14.72 -15.13 3.66
C TYR A 209 -14.52 -16.31 2.72
N LEU A 210 -14.19 -16.00 1.45
CA LEU A 210 -13.87 -17.03 0.46
C LEU A 210 -12.66 -17.85 0.90
N LEU A 211 -11.57 -17.16 1.28
CA LEU A 211 -10.36 -17.78 1.79
C LEU A 211 -10.38 -17.75 3.32
N HIS A 212 -10.14 -18.89 3.92
CA HIS A 212 -10.18 -19.06 5.37
C HIS A 212 -9.10 -20.01 5.85
N THR A 213 -8.74 -19.93 7.12
CA THR A 213 -7.88 -20.89 7.81
C THR A 213 -8.58 -22.23 7.98
N GLU A 214 -7.86 -23.28 8.44
CA GLU A 214 -8.45 -24.61 8.67
C GLU A 214 -9.55 -24.59 9.73
N ASP A 215 -9.48 -23.66 10.68
CA ASP A 215 -10.50 -23.43 11.70
C ASP A 215 -11.58 -22.42 11.27
N GLY A 216 -11.70 -22.12 9.98
CA GLY A 216 -12.75 -21.30 9.41
C GLY A 216 -12.60 -19.78 9.65
N LYS A 217 -11.45 -19.31 10.14
CA LYS A 217 -11.23 -17.89 10.43
C LYS A 217 -10.67 -17.13 9.22
N HIS A 218 -10.87 -15.82 9.24
CA HIS A 218 -10.30 -14.89 8.28
C HIS A 218 -8.77 -14.94 8.28
N PHE A 219 -8.16 -14.88 7.10
CA PHE A 219 -6.72 -14.76 6.97
C PHE A 219 -6.27 -13.32 7.19
N GLU A 220 -5.58 -13.05 8.28
CA GLU A 220 -4.82 -11.80 8.44
C GLU A 220 -3.61 -11.82 7.52
N TYR A 221 -3.34 -10.68 6.81
CA TYR A 221 -2.25 -10.59 5.83
C TYR A 221 -0.91 -11.09 6.37
N ARG A 222 -0.54 -10.67 7.59
CA ARG A 222 0.75 -11.05 8.16
C ARG A 222 0.84 -12.54 8.47
N ASN A 223 -0.23 -13.11 8.99
CA ASN A 223 -0.31 -14.55 9.24
C ASN A 223 -0.22 -15.32 7.92
N TYR A 224 -1.02 -14.94 6.90
CA TYR A 224 -0.96 -15.57 5.60
C TYR A 224 0.44 -15.48 4.96
N TYR A 225 1.08 -14.30 5.01
CA TYR A 225 2.40 -14.11 4.43
C TYR A 225 3.48 -14.94 5.13
N ASP A 226 3.55 -14.86 6.48
CA ASP A 226 4.61 -15.50 7.27
C ASP A 226 4.43 -17.02 7.38
N SER A 227 3.17 -17.52 7.45
CA SER A 227 2.88 -18.94 7.71
C SER A 227 2.58 -19.75 6.44
N TYR A 228 2.21 -19.11 5.33
CA TYR A 228 1.83 -19.80 4.10
C TYR A 228 2.62 -19.31 2.89
N PHE A 229 2.44 -18.07 2.44
CA PHE A 229 3.03 -17.60 1.19
C PHE A 229 4.56 -17.71 1.16
N LYS A 230 5.23 -17.16 2.17
CA LYS A 230 6.69 -17.15 2.23
C LYS A 230 7.29 -18.57 2.28
N PRO A 231 6.82 -19.50 3.16
CA PRO A 231 7.30 -20.89 3.16
C PRO A 231 7.07 -21.62 1.83
N LEU A 232 5.92 -21.40 1.17
CA LEU A 232 5.65 -21.99 -0.14
C LEU A 232 6.65 -21.52 -1.20
N MET A 233 6.96 -20.24 -1.23
CA MET A 233 7.95 -19.67 -2.16
C MET A 233 9.36 -20.18 -1.85
N GLU A 234 9.74 -20.24 -0.57
CA GLU A 234 11.04 -20.77 -0.14
C GLU A 234 11.22 -22.26 -0.52
N GLN A 235 10.16 -23.08 -0.39
CA GLN A 235 10.16 -24.48 -0.80
C GLN A 235 10.46 -24.68 -2.29
N LEU A 236 10.00 -23.75 -3.13
CA LEU A 236 10.22 -23.75 -4.57
C LEU A 236 11.50 -23.01 -5.00
N GLY A 237 12.23 -22.42 -4.08
CA GLY A 237 13.40 -21.57 -4.38
C GLY A 237 13.02 -20.26 -5.10
N ILE A 238 11.77 -19.79 -4.95
CA ILE A 238 11.23 -18.60 -5.60
C ILE A 238 11.30 -17.42 -4.63
N ASN A 239 12.02 -16.35 -5.01
CA ASN A 239 12.09 -15.12 -4.21
C ASN A 239 11.12 -14.07 -4.77
N ARG A 240 9.83 -14.22 -4.48
CA ARG A 240 8.76 -13.30 -4.89
C ARG A 240 7.84 -12.95 -3.73
N THR A 241 7.12 -11.84 -3.85
CA THR A 241 6.13 -11.40 -2.88
C THR A 241 4.72 -11.48 -3.48
N PRO A 242 3.63 -11.49 -2.69
CA PRO A 242 2.26 -11.48 -3.23
C PRO A 242 2.00 -10.32 -4.21
N HIS A 243 2.69 -9.18 -4.04
CA HIS A 243 2.56 -8.05 -4.95
C HIS A 243 3.14 -8.33 -6.35
N CYS A 244 4.11 -9.25 -6.43
CA CYS A 244 4.66 -9.72 -7.72
C CYS A 244 3.60 -10.46 -8.56
N CYS A 245 2.64 -11.17 -7.94
CA CYS A 245 1.53 -11.82 -8.66
C CYS A 245 0.74 -10.79 -9.49
N ARG A 246 0.44 -9.64 -8.90
CA ARG A 246 -0.27 -8.56 -9.60
C ARG A 246 0.57 -7.95 -10.74
N HIS A 247 1.87 -7.75 -10.53
CA HIS A 247 2.76 -7.29 -11.61
C HIS A 247 2.82 -8.30 -12.75
N THR A 248 2.84 -9.58 -12.42
CA THR A 248 2.83 -10.69 -13.38
C THR A 248 1.54 -10.70 -14.20
N CYS A 249 0.38 -10.61 -13.56
CA CYS A 249 -0.91 -10.53 -14.24
C CYS A 249 -0.95 -9.36 -15.24
N ILE A 250 -0.51 -8.17 -14.81
CA ILE A 250 -0.45 -6.99 -15.69
C ILE A 250 0.46 -7.25 -16.90
N SER A 251 1.63 -7.87 -16.68
CA SER A 251 2.58 -8.18 -17.76
C SER A 251 2.02 -9.23 -18.72
N MET A 252 1.41 -10.30 -18.22
CA MET A 252 0.80 -11.33 -19.05
C MET A 252 -0.34 -10.76 -19.92
N LEU A 253 -1.22 -9.93 -19.34
CA LEU A 253 -2.28 -9.26 -20.09
C LEU A 253 -1.73 -8.32 -21.17
N ALA A 254 -0.67 -7.57 -20.87
CA ALA A 254 -0.02 -6.69 -21.84
C ALA A 254 0.67 -7.49 -22.96
N GLU A 255 1.36 -8.58 -22.63
CA GLU A 255 1.99 -9.52 -23.60
C GLU A 255 0.95 -10.22 -24.48
N ALA A 256 -0.26 -10.49 -23.95
CA ALA A 256 -1.40 -11.03 -24.70
C ALA A 256 -2.10 -9.97 -25.58
N GLY A 257 -1.60 -8.72 -25.63
CA GLY A 257 -2.15 -7.65 -26.46
C GLY A 257 -3.46 -7.06 -25.95
N ILE A 258 -3.78 -7.23 -24.66
CA ILE A 258 -4.99 -6.67 -24.06
C ILE A 258 -4.88 -5.14 -23.98
N ASN A 259 -5.95 -4.45 -24.33
CA ASN A 259 -6.03 -3.01 -24.24
C ASN A 259 -5.72 -2.52 -22.82
N GLN A 260 -4.85 -1.49 -22.72
CA GLN A 260 -4.42 -0.94 -21.43
C GLN A 260 -5.58 -0.47 -20.53
N THR A 261 -6.69 0.01 -21.13
CA THR A 261 -7.86 0.44 -20.36
C THR A 261 -8.56 -0.75 -19.69
N ILE A 262 -8.66 -1.89 -20.39
CA ILE A 262 -9.16 -3.14 -19.82
C ILE A 262 -8.25 -3.60 -18.68
N ILE A 263 -6.94 -3.62 -18.88
CA ILE A 263 -5.97 -3.98 -17.84
C ILE A 263 -6.14 -3.08 -16.61
N LYS A 264 -6.18 -1.76 -16.79
CA LYS A 264 -6.39 -0.79 -15.70
C LYS A 264 -7.70 -1.05 -14.95
N LYS A 265 -8.77 -1.42 -15.67
CA LYS A 265 -10.08 -1.74 -15.09
C LYS A 265 -10.01 -3.00 -14.24
N ILE A 266 -9.46 -4.10 -14.76
CA ILE A 266 -9.31 -5.37 -14.04
C ILE A 266 -8.50 -5.17 -12.75
N VAL A 267 -7.32 -4.52 -12.86
CA VAL A 267 -6.43 -4.38 -11.71
C VAL A 267 -6.74 -3.19 -10.80
N GLY A 268 -7.58 -2.24 -11.20
CA GLY A 268 -7.92 -1.06 -10.40
C GLY A 268 -6.78 -0.02 -10.32
N HIS A 269 -6.13 0.30 -11.44
CA HIS A 269 -5.14 1.36 -11.58
C HIS A 269 -5.76 2.67 -12.08
N SER A 270 -6.61 3.27 -11.32
CA SER A 270 -7.41 4.43 -11.74
C SER A 270 -6.69 5.77 -11.71
N GLY A 271 -5.60 5.90 -10.96
CA GLY A 271 -4.76 7.12 -10.99
C GLY A 271 -4.10 7.37 -12.34
N ALA A 272 -4.08 6.36 -13.22
CA ALA A 272 -3.56 6.42 -14.57
C ALA A 272 -4.67 6.49 -15.66
N MET A 273 -5.97 6.57 -15.25
CA MET A 273 -7.07 6.71 -16.21
C MET A 273 -7.42 8.19 -16.40
N THR A 274 -7.52 8.62 -17.66
CA THR A 274 -8.02 9.96 -18.02
C THR A 274 -9.51 10.07 -17.69
N LEU A 275 -10.03 11.31 -17.63
CA LEU A 275 -11.46 11.56 -17.39
C LEU A 275 -12.31 10.87 -18.48
N THR A 276 -11.86 10.89 -19.70
CA THR A 276 -12.50 10.24 -20.86
C THR A 276 -12.58 8.71 -20.67
N GLU A 277 -11.49 8.07 -20.26
CA GLU A 277 -11.47 6.62 -19.99
C GLU A 277 -12.43 6.25 -18.85
N LYS A 278 -12.60 7.11 -17.83
CA LYS A 278 -13.50 6.86 -16.70
C LYS A 278 -14.98 6.94 -17.09
N VAL A 279 -15.34 7.89 -17.94
CA VAL A 279 -16.74 8.23 -18.26
C VAL A 279 -17.28 7.41 -19.44
N TYR A 280 -16.44 7.10 -20.44
CA TYR A 280 -16.89 6.50 -21.70
C TYR A 280 -16.60 5.01 -21.87
N THR A 281 -15.89 4.35 -20.92
CA THR A 281 -15.62 2.92 -21.02
C THR A 281 -16.45 2.12 -20.00
N HIS A 282 -17.64 1.71 -20.42
CA HIS A 282 -18.41 0.66 -19.77
C HIS A 282 -18.08 -0.66 -20.46
N PHE A 283 -17.14 -1.43 -19.85
CA PHE A 283 -16.90 -2.81 -20.27
C PHE A 283 -17.92 -3.74 -19.63
N ASP A 284 -18.54 -4.61 -20.44
CA ASP A 284 -19.32 -5.72 -19.93
C ASP A 284 -18.39 -6.70 -19.20
N ILE A 285 -18.92 -7.40 -18.20
CA ILE A 285 -18.15 -8.42 -17.45
C ILE A 285 -17.62 -9.50 -18.39
N LYS A 286 -18.37 -9.85 -19.41
CA LYS A 286 -17.96 -10.82 -20.43
C LYS A 286 -16.68 -10.40 -21.14
N GLU A 287 -16.53 -9.12 -21.49
CA GLU A 287 -15.31 -8.59 -22.13
C GLU A 287 -14.09 -8.71 -21.19
N LEU A 288 -14.30 -8.52 -19.88
CA LEU A 288 -13.24 -8.68 -18.88
C LEU A 288 -12.86 -10.15 -18.69
N VAL A 289 -13.85 -11.06 -18.71
CA VAL A 289 -13.63 -12.52 -18.66
C VAL A 289 -12.90 -13.00 -19.92
N ASP A 290 -13.32 -12.55 -21.09
CA ASP A 290 -12.65 -12.86 -22.36
C ASP A 290 -11.19 -12.34 -22.36
N ALA A 291 -10.94 -11.21 -21.75
CA ALA A 291 -9.60 -10.64 -21.65
C ALA A 291 -8.70 -11.45 -20.70
N ILE A 292 -9.20 -11.83 -19.50
CA ILE A 292 -8.40 -12.58 -18.52
C ILE A 292 -8.12 -14.03 -19.01
N ASN A 293 -8.99 -14.59 -19.80
CA ASN A 293 -8.82 -15.94 -20.38
C ASN A 293 -7.75 -16.03 -21.47
N LYS A 294 -7.19 -14.89 -21.92
CA LYS A 294 -6.06 -14.89 -22.86
C LYS A 294 -4.70 -15.14 -22.21
N ILE A 295 -4.65 -15.22 -20.88
CA ILE A 295 -3.40 -15.42 -20.13
C ILE A 295 -3.39 -16.73 -19.34
#